data_e64a16e4760dcaee49be5eeb46a1e3aa
#
_entry.id   e64a16e4760dcaee49be5eeb46a1e3aa
#
_cell.length_a   1.000
_cell.length_b   1.000
_cell.length_c   1.000
_cell.angle_alpha   90.00
_cell.angle_beta   90.00
_cell.angle_gamma   90.00
#
_symmetry.space_group_name_H-M   'P 1'
#
loop_
_entity.id
_entity.type
_entity.pdbx_description
1 polymer ?
#
loop_
_entity_poly.entity_id
_entity_poly.type
_entity_poly.pdbx_seq_one_letter_code
_entity_poly.pdbx_strand_id
1 'polypeptide(L)'
;MEEKMTKTEIARQKRESRMRKEMERVENMRSFERDAVRAAGGSGLVCGIDEAGRGPLAGPVAAAAVILPRDLILPWLNDSKKVTEKRREMLYRQITEKAVSWAVVMIPPERIDEINILQATYEAMRSAVNRLTVRPGVLVNDAVTIPDVDILQVPVIKGDARCISVAAASILAKVTRDAYMKEMDLKYPAYGFAGHKGYGTKAHCAAILEHGPCPIHRRSFLGRLLAGTAWDLHDPQEGGGAPSRRDTGRIGEDQAVRFLEKRGVRILERNFRARQGEIDIVGSQEGVIVFAEVKYRRNMRFGDPAEAVGPEKQKNICEAALYYLHRKGFSTQTPVRFDVLAVTEEGIRWIKDAFPFSADGRP
;
A
#
# COMPACT_ATOMS: atom_id res chain seq x y z
N MET A 1 -31.38 17.97 -49.21
CA MET A 1 -30.84 16.60 -49.22
C MET A 1 -29.73 16.51 -48.20
N GLU A 2 -29.96 15.86 -47.06
CA GLU A 2 -28.89 15.60 -46.11
C GLU A 2 -27.95 14.52 -46.67
N GLU A 3 -26.72 14.89 -46.94
CA GLU A 3 -25.69 14.01 -47.42
C GLU A 3 -25.35 12.99 -46.31
N LYS A 4 -25.73 11.73 -46.51
CA LYS A 4 -25.44 10.66 -45.55
C LYS A 4 -23.93 10.43 -45.44
N MET A 5 -23.38 10.76 -44.30
CA MET A 5 -21.97 10.49 -44.02
C MET A 5 -21.58 9.04 -44.29
N THR A 6 -20.44 8.83 -44.87
CA THR A 6 -19.89 7.50 -45.11
C THR A 6 -19.43 6.83 -43.81
N LYS A 7 -19.39 5.49 -43.77
CA LYS A 7 -18.88 4.74 -42.61
C LYS A 7 -17.47 5.19 -42.18
N THR A 8 -16.62 5.58 -43.15
CA THR A 8 -15.26 6.06 -42.95
C THR A 8 -15.24 7.43 -42.24
N GLU A 9 -16.10 8.37 -42.64
CA GLU A 9 -16.23 9.68 -42.05
C GLU A 9 -16.76 9.58 -40.62
N ILE A 10 -17.75 8.74 -40.35
CA ILE A 10 -18.26 8.46 -39.00
C ILE A 10 -17.15 7.88 -38.12
N ALA A 11 -16.36 6.93 -38.62
CA ALA A 11 -15.24 6.36 -37.86
C ALA A 11 -14.14 7.41 -37.55
N ARG A 12 -13.83 8.29 -38.52
CA ARG A 12 -12.90 9.41 -38.35
C ARG A 12 -13.38 10.38 -37.28
N GLN A 13 -14.62 10.84 -37.35
CA GLN A 13 -15.21 11.73 -36.36
C GLN A 13 -15.24 11.13 -34.95
N LYS A 14 -15.57 9.85 -34.81
CA LYS A 14 -15.50 9.14 -33.54
C LYS A 14 -14.07 9.12 -32.96
N ARG A 15 -13.07 8.87 -33.82
CA ARG A 15 -11.65 8.89 -33.43
C ARG A 15 -11.19 10.28 -32.99
N GLU A 16 -11.54 11.32 -33.72
CA GLU A 16 -11.22 12.71 -33.40
C GLU A 16 -11.89 13.17 -32.09
N SER A 17 -13.18 12.86 -31.93
CA SER A 17 -13.91 13.14 -30.68
C SER A 17 -13.29 12.44 -29.48
N ARG A 18 -12.89 11.17 -29.64
CA ARG A 18 -12.23 10.39 -28.58
C ARG A 18 -10.87 10.99 -28.22
N MET A 19 -10.08 11.40 -29.21
CA MET A 19 -8.78 12.03 -28.98
C MET A 19 -8.93 13.35 -28.23
N ARG A 20 -9.91 14.20 -28.63
CA ARG A 20 -10.18 15.47 -27.94
C ARG A 20 -10.55 15.28 -26.47
N LYS A 21 -11.42 14.30 -26.18
CA LYS A 21 -11.77 13.95 -24.77
C LYS A 21 -10.56 13.49 -23.97
N GLU A 22 -9.66 12.73 -24.58
CA GLU A 22 -8.43 12.29 -23.91
C GLU A 22 -7.46 13.43 -23.65
N MET A 23 -7.30 14.36 -24.59
CA MET A 23 -6.47 15.54 -24.38
C MET A 23 -7.02 16.44 -23.26
N GLU A 24 -8.34 16.65 -23.23
CA GLU A 24 -9.00 17.39 -22.15
C GLU A 24 -8.82 16.70 -20.79
N ARG A 25 -8.95 15.37 -20.73
CA ARG A 25 -8.75 14.61 -19.51
C ARG A 25 -7.31 14.74 -18.98
N VAL A 26 -6.31 14.62 -19.86
CA VAL A 26 -4.90 14.77 -19.48
C VAL A 26 -4.59 16.20 -19.04
N GLU A 27 -5.18 17.20 -19.68
CA GLU A 27 -5.04 18.61 -19.25
C GLU A 27 -5.69 18.85 -17.87
N ASN A 28 -6.83 18.21 -17.60
CA ASN A 28 -7.44 18.27 -16.26
C ASN A 28 -6.53 17.62 -15.19
N MET A 29 -5.84 16.52 -15.49
CA MET A 29 -4.85 15.92 -14.59
C MET A 29 -3.68 16.86 -14.32
N ARG A 30 -3.21 17.58 -15.35
CA ARG A 30 -2.15 18.58 -15.20
C ARG A 30 -2.60 19.78 -14.37
N SER A 31 -3.78 20.32 -14.65
CA SER A 31 -4.35 21.44 -13.89
C SER A 31 -4.51 21.08 -12.42
N PHE A 32 -5.06 19.89 -12.14
CA PHE A 32 -5.20 19.39 -10.78
C PHE A 32 -3.84 19.30 -10.06
N GLU A 33 -2.81 18.72 -10.70
CA GLU A 33 -1.46 18.60 -10.13
C GLU A 33 -0.87 19.97 -9.82
N ARG A 34 -0.97 20.91 -10.77
CA ARG A 34 -0.50 22.30 -10.61
C ARG A 34 -1.19 23.01 -9.45
N ASP A 35 -2.51 22.85 -9.32
CA ASP A 35 -3.29 23.49 -8.27
C ASP A 35 -2.99 22.87 -6.89
N ALA A 36 -2.83 21.55 -6.81
CA ALA A 36 -2.42 20.85 -5.59
C ALA A 36 -1.02 21.30 -5.12
N VAL A 37 -0.06 21.40 -6.04
CA VAL A 37 1.29 21.87 -5.75
C VAL A 37 1.28 23.31 -5.27
N ARG A 38 0.51 24.20 -5.92
CA ARG A 38 0.38 25.61 -5.53
C ARG A 38 -0.27 25.75 -4.16
N ALA A 39 -1.35 25.00 -3.89
CA ALA A 39 -2.03 25.03 -2.60
C ALA A 39 -1.13 24.59 -1.44
N ALA A 40 -0.16 23.71 -1.70
CA ALA A 40 0.86 23.30 -0.73
C ALA A 40 2.04 24.29 -0.62
N GLY A 41 2.02 25.42 -1.31
CA GLY A 41 3.12 26.39 -1.34
C GLY A 41 4.32 25.95 -2.19
N GLY A 42 4.13 24.93 -3.03
CA GLY A 42 5.20 24.39 -3.87
C GLY A 42 5.53 25.24 -5.08
N SER A 43 6.77 25.20 -5.50
CA SER A 43 7.28 25.89 -6.68
C SER A 43 8.35 25.05 -7.41
N GLY A 44 8.67 25.46 -8.64
CA GLY A 44 9.72 24.81 -9.43
C GLY A 44 9.23 23.60 -10.23
N LEU A 45 10.14 22.63 -10.42
CA LEU A 45 9.87 21.40 -11.17
C LEU A 45 9.13 20.39 -10.31
N VAL A 46 8.05 19.82 -10.85
CA VAL A 46 7.24 18.82 -10.18
C VAL A 46 7.73 17.42 -10.59
N CYS A 47 7.99 16.57 -9.62
CA CYS A 47 8.33 15.19 -9.81
C CYS A 47 7.20 14.29 -9.30
N GLY A 48 6.64 13.46 -10.17
CA GLY A 48 5.72 12.40 -9.77
C GLY A 48 6.45 11.13 -9.36
N ILE A 49 5.93 10.47 -8.33
CA ILE A 49 6.49 9.22 -7.81
C ILE A 49 5.37 8.20 -7.66
N ASP A 50 5.62 6.98 -8.13
CA ASP A 50 4.75 5.82 -7.94
C ASP A 50 5.55 4.52 -7.88
N GLU A 51 4.94 3.45 -7.37
CA GLU A 51 5.55 2.15 -7.27
C GLU A 51 4.75 1.04 -7.95
N ALA A 52 5.42 -0.05 -8.29
CA ALA A 52 4.84 -1.28 -8.79
C ALA A 52 5.42 -2.50 -8.07
N GLY A 53 4.57 -3.47 -7.76
CA GLY A 53 5.06 -4.76 -7.27
C GLY A 53 5.15 -4.88 -5.75
N ARG A 54 4.34 -4.20 -4.94
CA ARG A 54 4.30 -4.40 -3.48
C ARG A 54 3.68 -5.74 -3.08
N GLY A 55 2.59 -6.14 -3.73
CA GLY A 55 1.80 -7.34 -3.37
C GLY A 55 2.24 -8.70 -3.92
N PRO A 56 3.06 -8.83 -4.98
CA PRO A 56 3.49 -10.12 -5.50
C PRO A 56 4.31 -10.96 -4.52
N LEU A 57 4.23 -12.30 -4.68
CA LEU A 57 5.02 -13.28 -3.94
C LEU A 57 6.46 -13.39 -4.46
N ALA A 58 6.71 -12.90 -5.69
CA ALA A 58 8.02 -12.98 -6.33
C ALA A 58 8.37 -11.68 -7.08
N GLY A 59 9.66 -11.45 -7.24
CA GLY A 59 10.24 -10.32 -7.96
C GLY A 59 10.37 -9.05 -7.12
N PRO A 60 11.06 -8.03 -7.68
CA PRO A 60 11.38 -6.80 -6.97
C PRO A 60 10.14 -5.92 -6.75
N VAL A 61 10.25 -4.97 -5.83
CA VAL A 61 9.45 -3.75 -5.86
C VAL A 61 10.18 -2.72 -6.71
N ALA A 62 9.47 -2.05 -7.62
CA ALA A 62 10.00 -1.01 -8.47
C ALA A 62 9.35 0.33 -8.11
N ALA A 63 10.13 1.40 -7.99
CA ALA A 63 9.63 2.76 -7.88
C ALA A 63 10.23 3.62 -8.98
N ALA A 64 9.42 4.55 -9.51
CA ALA A 64 9.83 5.51 -10.51
C ALA A 64 9.63 6.95 -10.02
N ALA A 65 10.54 7.82 -10.42
CA ALA A 65 10.47 9.27 -10.26
C ALA A 65 10.54 9.93 -11.64
N VAL A 66 9.62 10.85 -11.95
CA VAL A 66 9.50 11.45 -13.28
C VAL A 66 9.24 12.95 -13.20
N ILE A 67 10.05 13.73 -13.90
CA ILE A 67 9.81 15.16 -14.14
C ILE A 67 9.43 15.35 -15.59
N LEU A 68 8.22 15.79 -15.86
CA LEU A 68 7.73 16.02 -17.20
C LEU A 68 7.92 17.50 -17.62
N PRO A 69 8.12 17.78 -18.92
CA PRO A 69 8.01 19.16 -19.44
C PRO A 69 6.62 19.76 -19.16
N ARG A 70 6.57 21.06 -18.88
CA ARG A 70 5.32 21.75 -18.49
C ARG A 70 4.19 21.61 -19.52
N ASP A 71 4.53 21.55 -20.80
CA ASP A 71 3.55 21.55 -21.89
C ASP A 71 3.37 20.16 -22.55
N LEU A 72 3.98 19.11 -21.99
CA LEU A 72 3.90 17.78 -22.55
C LEU A 72 2.49 17.20 -22.35
N ILE A 73 1.80 16.89 -23.44
CA ILE A 73 0.53 16.15 -23.44
C ILE A 73 0.81 14.72 -23.90
N LEU A 74 0.42 13.77 -23.09
CA LEU A 74 0.50 12.32 -23.39
C LEU A 74 -0.93 11.74 -23.38
N PRO A 75 -1.59 11.70 -24.53
CA PRO A 75 -2.92 11.06 -24.63
C PRO A 75 -2.87 9.63 -24.13
N TRP A 76 -3.93 9.18 -23.45
CA TRP A 76 -4.08 7.85 -22.86
C TRP A 76 -3.25 7.59 -21.60
N LEU A 77 -2.48 8.56 -21.13
CA LEU A 77 -1.78 8.45 -19.85
C LEU A 77 -2.80 8.37 -18.71
N ASN A 78 -2.71 7.32 -17.89
CA ASN A 78 -3.62 7.03 -16.79
C ASN A 78 -2.93 6.05 -15.82
N ASP A 79 -3.59 5.72 -14.69
CA ASP A 79 -3.26 4.57 -13.85
C ASP A 79 -2.87 3.37 -14.72
N SER A 80 -1.67 2.85 -14.50
CA SER A 80 -1.08 1.80 -15.34
C SER A 80 -1.93 0.53 -15.43
N LYS A 81 -2.77 0.25 -14.43
CA LYS A 81 -3.69 -0.90 -14.40
C LYS A 81 -4.88 -0.73 -15.37
N LYS A 82 -5.22 0.53 -15.73
CA LYS A 82 -6.30 0.87 -16.68
C LYS A 82 -5.80 1.00 -18.11
N VAL A 83 -4.50 0.98 -18.32
CA VAL A 83 -3.87 1.10 -19.64
C VAL A 83 -3.49 -0.30 -20.17
N THR A 84 -3.81 -0.60 -21.43
CA THR A 84 -3.41 -1.88 -22.05
C THR A 84 -1.89 -1.98 -22.16
N GLU A 85 -1.34 -3.20 -22.16
CA GLU A 85 0.11 -3.45 -22.22
C GLU A 85 0.76 -2.73 -23.41
N LYS A 86 0.21 -2.88 -24.62
CA LYS A 86 0.69 -2.21 -25.84
C LYS A 86 0.75 -0.68 -25.68
N ARG A 87 -0.24 -0.08 -25.02
CA ARG A 87 -0.24 1.36 -24.76
C ARG A 87 0.75 1.75 -23.69
N ARG A 88 0.91 0.93 -22.62
CA ARG A 88 1.94 1.16 -21.61
C ARG A 88 3.33 1.20 -22.20
N GLU A 89 3.66 0.26 -23.10
CA GLU A 89 4.94 0.24 -23.80
C GLU A 89 5.15 1.47 -24.70
N MET A 90 4.09 1.92 -25.40
CA MET A 90 4.14 3.15 -26.17
C MET A 90 4.37 4.38 -25.29
N LEU A 91 3.60 4.50 -24.19
CA LEU A 91 3.74 5.60 -23.24
C LEU A 91 5.10 5.58 -22.55
N TYR A 92 5.60 4.40 -22.19
CA TYR A 92 6.95 4.24 -21.62
C TYR A 92 8.01 4.88 -22.52
N ARG A 93 8.04 4.56 -23.81
CA ARG A 93 8.96 5.16 -24.77
C ARG A 93 8.80 6.67 -24.87
N GLN A 94 7.56 7.15 -24.98
CA GLN A 94 7.30 8.59 -25.05
C GLN A 94 7.73 9.34 -23.78
N ILE A 95 7.54 8.74 -22.61
CA ILE A 95 7.95 9.34 -21.33
C ILE A 95 9.48 9.38 -21.25
N THR A 96 10.16 8.27 -21.52
CA THR A 96 11.62 8.17 -21.43
C THR A 96 12.35 9.09 -22.42
N GLU A 97 11.77 9.32 -23.61
CA GLU A 97 12.31 10.22 -24.62
C GLU A 97 12.07 11.71 -24.30
N LYS A 98 10.94 12.06 -23.66
CA LYS A 98 10.48 13.45 -23.52
C LYS A 98 10.57 14.00 -22.11
N ALA A 99 10.75 13.18 -21.09
CA ALA A 99 10.87 13.64 -19.70
C ALA A 99 12.13 14.51 -19.52
N VAL A 100 12.00 15.54 -18.68
CA VAL A 100 13.15 16.38 -18.27
C VAL A 100 14.17 15.55 -17.51
N SER A 101 13.68 14.68 -16.64
CA SER A 101 14.47 13.70 -15.90
C SER A 101 13.57 12.57 -15.44
N TRP A 102 14.11 11.36 -15.40
CA TRP A 102 13.41 10.20 -14.86
C TRP A 102 14.39 9.18 -14.32
N ALA A 103 13.93 8.37 -13.39
CA ALA A 103 14.67 7.23 -12.88
C ALA A 103 13.71 6.13 -12.43
N VAL A 104 14.12 4.87 -12.58
CA VAL A 104 13.45 3.71 -12.02
C VAL A 104 14.45 2.92 -11.18
N VAL A 105 14.05 2.54 -9.98
CA VAL A 105 14.85 1.71 -9.08
C VAL A 105 14.06 0.49 -8.69
N MET A 106 14.71 -0.66 -8.71
CA MET A 106 14.16 -1.94 -8.26
C MET A 106 14.91 -2.41 -7.02
N ILE A 107 14.19 -2.74 -5.97
CA ILE A 107 14.73 -3.37 -4.75
C ILE A 107 14.42 -4.86 -4.82
N PRO A 108 15.46 -5.73 -4.73
CA PRO A 108 15.30 -7.16 -4.95
C PRO A 108 14.59 -7.86 -3.78
N PRO A 109 14.11 -9.11 -3.98
CA PRO A 109 13.39 -9.89 -2.98
C PRO A 109 14.15 -10.07 -1.66
N GLU A 110 15.44 -10.30 -1.73
CA GLU A 110 16.30 -10.50 -0.55
C GLU A 110 16.26 -9.26 0.37
N ARG A 111 16.35 -8.08 -0.24
CA ARG A 111 16.28 -6.83 0.52
C ARG A 111 14.88 -6.56 1.07
N ILE A 112 13.82 -6.98 0.34
CA ILE A 112 12.43 -6.93 0.84
C ILE A 112 12.27 -7.80 2.08
N ASP A 113 12.86 -8.99 2.08
CA ASP A 113 12.81 -9.91 3.21
C ASP A 113 13.55 -9.37 4.43
N GLU A 114 14.67 -8.67 4.23
CA GLU A 114 15.46 -8.04 5.31
C GLU A 114 14.74 -6.89 5.99
N ILE A 115 14.21 -5.92 5.21
CA ILE A 115 13.70 -4.64 5.74
C ILE A 115 12.19 -4.47 5.66
N ASN A 116 11.47 -5.46 5.17
CA ASN A 116 10.05 -5.50 4.79
C ASN A 116 9.67 -4.64 3.57
N ILE A 117 8.49 -4.93 3.00
CA ILE A 117 8.01 -4.30 1.76
C ILE A 117 7.80 -2.78 1.86
N LEU A 118 7.41 -2.25 3.01
CA LEU A 118 7.19 -0.82 3.19
C LEU A 118 8.53 -0.07 3.13
N GLN A 119 9.51 -0.53 3.89
CA GLN A 119 10.85 0.09 3.91
C GLN A 119 11.56 -0.07 2.56
N ALA A 120 11.43 -1.23 1.90
CA ALA A 120 11.95 -1.45 0.56
C ALA A 120 11.29 -0.53 -0.47
N THR A 121 9.98 -0.24 -0.34
CA THR A 121 9.29 0.73 -1.20
C THR A 121 9.84 2.15 -0.98
N TYR A 122 10.01 2.58 0.27
CA TYR A 122 10.61 3.89 0.57
C TYR A 122 12.08 3.98 0.10
N GLU A 123 12.86 2.91 0.26
CA GLU A 123 14.23 2.84 -0.25
C GLU A 123 14.26 2.99 -1.78
N ALA A 124 13.36 2.31 -2.51
CA ALA A 124 13.23 2.43 -3.95
C ALA A 124 12.86 3.87 -4.37
N MET A 125 11.87 4.49 -3.70
CA MET A 125 11.42 5.85 -3.99
C MET A 125 12.51 6.88 -3.73
N ARG A 126 13.19 6.85 -2.57
CA ARG A 126 14.34 7.72 -2.26
C ARG A 126 15.45 7.58 -3.29
N SER A 127 15.79 6.34 -3.62
CA SER A 127 16.83 6.06 -4.60
C SER A 127 16.46 6.55 -6.00
N ALA A 128 15.17 6.47 -6.39
CA ALA A 128 14.71 6.99 -7.66
C ALA A 128 14.80 8.53 -7.70
N VAL A 129 14.41 9.23 -6.62
CA VAL A 129 14.56 10.70 -6.52
C VAL A 129 16.03 11.10 -6.59
N ASN A 130 16.92 10.40 -5.87
CA ASN A 130 18.35 10.71 -5.84
C ASN A 130 19.08 10.42 -7.17
N ARG A 131 18.51 9.59 -8.05
CA ARG A 131 19.05 9.30 -9.39
C ARG A 131 18.58 10.27 -10.47
N LEU A 132 17.68 11.18 -10.14
CA LEU A 132 17.27 12.22 -11.10
C LEU A 132 18.47 13.11 -11.44
N THR A 133 18.64 13.45 -12.72
CA THR A 133 19.68 14.36 -13.22
C THR A 133 19.38 15.82 -12.91
N VAL A 134 18.13 16.14 -12.59
CA VAL A 134 17.65 17.48 -12.23
C VAL A 134 16.90 17.37 -10.90
N ARG A 135 17.28 18.22 -9.92
CA ARG A 135 16.60 18.22 -8.61
C ARG A 135 15.19 18.83 -8.73
N PRO A 136 14.13 18.15 -8.32
CA PRO A 136 12.78 18.72 -8.28
C PRO A 136 12.61 19.70 -7.11
N GLY A 137 11.71 20.69 -7.29
CA GLY A 137 11.27 21.55 -6.20
C GLY A 137 10.15 20.95 -5.36
N VAL A 138 9.36 20.02 -5.94
CA VAL A 138 8.21 19.37 -5.29
C VAL A 138 8.09 17.93 -5.76
N LEU A 139 7.76 17.04 -4.82
CA LEU A 139 7.37 15.66 -5.10
C LEU A 139 5.86 15.51 -4.97
N VAL A 140 5.22 14.88 -5.95
CA VAL A 140 3.81 14.44 -5.86
C VAL A 140 3.80 12.91 -5.78
N ASN A 141 3.25 12.39 -4.70
CA ASN A 141 3.28 10.96 -4.37
C ASN A 141 1.87 10.39 -4.32
N ASP A 142 1.68 9.10 -4.69
CA ASP A 142 0.39 8.43 -4.49
C ASP A 142 0.19 8.05 -3.02
N ALA A 143 -0.59 8.88 -2.30
CA ALA A 143 -1.07 8.70 -0.92
C ALA A 143 0.00 8.44 0.17
N VAL A 144 1.29 8.65 -0.10
CA VAL A 144 2.37 8.41 0.87
C VAL A 144 3.27 9.63 1.02
N THR A 145 3.91 9.77 2.17
CA THR A 145 5.06 10.66 2.37
C THR A 145 6.31 9.81 2.52
N ILE A 146 7.35 10.13 1.76
CA ILE A 146 8.61 9.38 1.75
C ILE A 146 9.48 9.92 2.88
N PRO A 147 9.87 9.09 3.87
CA PRO A 147 10.75 9.53 4.95
C PRO A 147 12.13 9.94 4.43
N ASP A 148 12.83 10.80 5.15
CA ASP A 148 14.22 11.20 4.90
C ASP A 148 14.45 11.82 3.51
N VAL A 149 13.48 12.59 3.01
CA VAL A 149 13.59 13.38 1.76
C VAL A 149 13.31 14.84 2.07
N ASP A 150 14.34 15.68 1.93
CA ASP A 150 14.27 17.13 2.14
C ASP A 150 13.84 17.83 0.85
N ILE A 151 12.63 17.56 0.41
CA ILE A 151 11.92 18.19 -0.70
C ILE A 151 10.46 18.27 -0.30
N LEU A 152 9.78 19.36 -0.59
CA LEU A 152 8.34 19.50 -0.32
C LEU A 152 7.57 18.35 -0.97
N GLN A 153 6.74 17.65 -0.20
CA GLN A 153 5.95 16.52 -0.66
C GLN A 153 4.46 16.82 -0.61
N VAL A 154 3.76 16.48 -1.68
CA VAL A 154 2.31 16.63 -1.83
C VAL A 154 1.71 15.23 -2.04
N PRO A 155 1.25 14.56 -0.96
CA PRO A 155 0.57 13.28 -1.09
C PRO A 155 -0.83 13.47 -1.69
N VAL A 156 -1.13 12.75 -2.75
CA VAL A 156 -2.42 12.80 -3.46
C VAL A 156 -3.06 11.43 -3.50
N ILE A 157 -4.24 11.28 -2.92
CA ILE A 157 -5.00 10.02 -2.98
C ILE A 157 -5.40 9.72 -4.43
N LYS A 158 -5.05 8.54 -4.94
CA LYS A 158 -5.19 8.13 -6.35
C LYS A 158 -4.44 9.08 -7.28
N GLY A 159 -3.22 9.42 -6.92
CA GLY A 159 -2.35 10.31 -7.68
C GLY A 159 -2.10 9.82 -9.11
N ASP A 160 -1.97 8.50 -9.31
CA ASP A 160 -1.84 7.82 -10.59
C ASP A 160 -3.01 8.05 -11.57
N ALA A 161 -4.19 8.37 -11.06
CA ALA A 161 -5.38 8.71 -11.86
C ALA A 161 -5.64 10.23 -11.97
N ARG A 162 -5.02 11.07 -11.13
CA ARG A 162 -5.32 12.50 -10.96
C ARG A 162 -4.16 13.43 -11.31
N CYS A 163 -2.91 12.96 -11.21
CA CYS A 163 -1.70 13.75 -11.44
C CYS A 163 -0.93 13.18 -12.63
N ILE A 164 -0.56 14.05 -13.57
CA ILE A 164 0.10 13.63 -14.82
C ILE A 164 1.48 13.03 -14.57
N SER A 165 2.26 13.61 -13.65
CA SER A 165 3.60 13.14 -13.33
C SER A 165 3.58 11.79 -12.58
N VAL A 166 2.61 11.59 -11.65
CA VAL A 166 2.42 10.33 -10.94
C VAL A 166 1.96 9.22 -11.88
N ALA A 167 1.02 9.53 -12.82
CA ALA A 167 0.62 8.58 -13.86
C ALA A 167 1.81 8.15 -14.75
N ALA A 168 2.70 9.08 -15.09
CA ALA A 168 3.92 8.77 -15.84
C ALA A 168 4.85 7.86 -15.03
N ALA A 169 5.06 8.12 -13.75
CA ALA A 169 5.83 7.27 -12.86
C ALA A 169 5.24 5.85 -12.74
N SER A 170 3.90 5.75 -12.61
CA SER A 170 3.17 4.47 -12.60
C SER A 170 3.46 3.62 -13.85
N ILE A 171 3.44 4.24 -15.03
CA ILE A 171 3.79 3.56 -16.29
C ILE A 171 5.24 3.08 -16.26
N LEU A 172 6.21 3.93 -15.87
CA LEU A 172 7.62 3.55 -15.86
C LEU A 172 7.91 2.42 -14.87
N ALA A 173 7.42 2.52 -13.65
CA ALA A 173 7.59 1.48 -12.63
C ALA A 173 6.99 0.15 -13.09
N LYS A 174 5.75 0.19 -13.64
CA LYS A 174 5.03 -1.00 -14.10
C LYS A 174 5.71 -1.68 -15.29
N VAL A 175 6.07 -0.93 -16.32
CA VAL A 175 6.66 -1.52 -17.54
C VAL A 175 8.05 -2.10 -17.24
N THR A 176 8.87 -1.39 -16.48
CA THR A 176 10.20 -1.86 -16.08
C THR A 176 10.11 -3.15 -15.26
N ARG A 177 9.21 -3.19 -14.28
CA ARG A 177 9.01 -4.40 -13.48
C ARG A 177 8.46 -5.57 -14.29
N ASP A 178 7.48 -5.32 -15.15
CA ASP A 178 6.88 -6.38 -15.97
C ASP A 178 7.88 -6.96 -16.99
N ALA A 179 8.80 -6.14 -17.51
CA ALA A 179 9.91 -6.59 -18.37
C ALA A 179 10.85 -7.52 -17.60
N TYR A 180 11.26 -7.14 -16.37
CA TYR A 180 12.04 -8.01 -15.50
C TYR A 180 11.33 -9.35 -15.24
N MET A 181 10.03 -9.35 -14.96
CA MET A 181 9.29 -10.59 -14.70
C MET A 181 9.16 -11.47 -15.94
N LYS A 182 9.13 -10.90 -17.15
CA LYS A 182 9.19 -11.67 -18.40
C LYS A 182 10.57 -12.30 -18.60
N GLU A 183 11.65 -11.62 -18.24
CA GLU A 183 13.01 -12.17 -18.28
C GLU A 183 13.15 -13.33 -17.28
N MET A 184 12.61 -13.17 -16.08
CA MET A 184 12.62 -14.22 -15.06
C MET A 184 11.78 -15.44 -15.43
N ASP A 185 10.76 -15.28 -16.25
CA ASP A 185 9.98 -16.39 -16.81
C ASP A 185 10.84 -17.31 -17.70
N LEU A 186 11.74 -16.71 -18.48
CA LEU A 186 12.69 -17.48 -19.29
C LEU A 186 13.71 -18.25 -18.43
N LYS A 187 14.09 -17.66 -17.29
CA LYS A 187 15.05 -18.26 -16.37
C LYS A 187 14.42 -19.34 -15.47
N TYR A 188 13.15 -19.17 -15.12
CA TYR A 188 12.40 -20.04 -14.22
C TYR A 188 11.04 -20.41 -14.84
N PRO A 189 11.01 -21.14 -15.97
CA PRO A 189 9.78 -21.36 -16.74
C PRO A 189 8.69 -22.15 -15.99
N ALA A 190 9.06 -22.93 -14.99
CA ALA A 190 8.12 -23.71 -14.20
C ALA A 190 7.08 -22.85 -13.44
N TYR A 191 7.35 -21.58 -13.21
CA TYR A 191 6.48 -20.70 -12.40
C TYR A 191 5.51 -19.87 -13.22
N GLY A 192 5.75 -19.60 -14.51
CA GLY A 192 4.85 -18.85 -15.39
C GLY A 192 4.80 -17.34 -15.05
N PHE A 193 5.93 -16.73 -14.69
CA PHE A 193 6.01 -15.32 -14.30
C PHE A 193 5.58 -14.32 -15.37
N ALA A 194 5.70 -14.67 -16.65
CA ALA A 194 5.25 -13.82 -17.76
C ALA A 194 3.72 -13.61 -17.75
N GLY A 195 2.96 -14.55 -17.22
CA GLY A 195 1.50 -14.43 -17.09
C GLY A 195 1.09 -13.53 -15.94
N HIS A 196 1.43 -13.92 -14.74
CA HIS A 196 0.93 -13.31 -13.49
C HIS A 196 1.90 -12.32 -12.83
N LYS A 197 3.09 -12.08 -13.39
CA LYS A 197 4.08 -11.11 -12.89
C LYS A 197 4.47 -11.28 -11.40
N GLY A 198 4.44 -12.54 -10.92
CA GLY A 198 4.76 -12.90 -9.54
C GLY A 198 3.60 -12.76 -8.53
N TYR A 199 2.40 -12.36 -8.96
CA TYR A 199 1.23 -12.34 -8.07
C TYR A 199 0.79 -13.75 -7.68
N GLY A 200 0.21 -13.90 -6.47
CA GLY A 200 -0.24 -15.16 -5.89
C GLY A 200 -1.52 -15.71 -6.54
N THR A 201 -1.48 -15.97 -7.84
CA THR A 201 -2.55 -16.68 -8.55
C THR A 201 -2.56 -18.16 -8.16
N LYS A 202 -3.67 -18.86 -8.39
CA LYS A 202 -3.75 -20.31 -8.13
C LYS A 202 -2.63 -21.08 -8.82
N ALA A 203 -2.33 -20.73 -10.10
CA ALA A 203 -1.26 -21.37 -10.87
C ALA A 203 0.12 -21.13 -10.24
N HIS A 204 0.41 -19.89 -9.82
CA HIS A 204 1.68 -19.54 -9.18
C HIS A 204 1.85 -20.25 -7.82
N CYS A 205 0.80 -20.26 -6.99
CA CYS A 205 0.83 -20.98 -5.72
C CYS A 205 1.04 -22.48 -5.92
N ALA A 206 0.38 -23.08 -6.91
CA ALA A 206 0.56 -24.51 -7.24
C ALA A 206 2.02 -24.79 -7.69
N ALA A 207 2.59 -23.97 -8.55
CA ALA A 207 3.98 -24.11 -8.98
C ALA A 207 4.98 -23.99 -7.80
N ILE A 208 4.72 -23.07 -6.85
CA ILE A 208 5.55 -22.95 -5.64
C ILE A 208 5.44 -24.21 -4.77
N LEU A 209 4.25 -24.78 -4.61
CA LEU A 209 4.05 -25.99 -3.82
C LEU A 209 4.71 -27.21 -4.47
N GLU A 210 4.72 -27.28 -5.79
CA GLU A 210 5.29 -28.39 -6.56
C GLU A 210 6.82 -28.32 -6.64
N HIS A 211 7.37 -27.15 -6.96
CA HIS A 211 8.79 -26.96 -7.28
C HIS A 211 9.61 -26.26 -6.16
N GLY A 212 8.95 -25.84 -5.07
CA GLY A 212 9.54 -25.01 -4.05
C GLY A 212 9.71 -23.55 -4.47
N PRO A 213 10.22 -22.67 -3.59
CA PRO A 213 10.50 -21.28 -3.93
C PRO A 213 11.84 -21.15 -4.69
N CYS A 214 11.84 -20.44 -5.83
CA CYS A 214 13.07 -20.07 -6.53
C CYS A 214 13.69 -18.77 -5.94
N PRO A 215 14.93 -18.40 -6.32
CA PRO A 215 15.65 -17.25 -5.74
C PRO A 215 14.92 -15.91 -5.78
N ILE A 216 14.03 -15.67 -6.74
CA ILE A 216 13.29 -14.41 -6.83
C ILE A 216 12.00 -14.39 -5.98
N HIS A 217 11.69 -15.43 -5.25
CA HIS A 217 10.55 -15.42 -4.33
C HIS A 217 10.88 -14.67 -3.03
N ARG A 218 9.91 -13.92 -2.52
CA ARG A 218 9.99 -13.23 -1.23
C ARG A 218 9.65 -14.21 -0.13
N ARG A 219 10.64 -14.72 0.56
CA ARG A 219 10.46 -15.74 1.62
C ARG A 219 9.50 -15.29 2.70
N SER A 220 9.59 -14.02 3.10
CA SER A 220 8.69 -13.39 4.09
C SER A 220 7.21 -13.36 3.68
N PHE A 221 6.90 -13.57 2.38
CA PHE A 221 5.52 -13.61 1.87
C PHE A 221 4.97 -15.04 1.76
N LEU A 222 5.82 -16.05 1.83
CA LEU A 222 5.46 -17.45 1.55
C LEU A 222 5.11 -18.27 2.81
N GLY A 223 5.43 -17.82 4.02
CA GLY A 223 5.29 -18.60 5.23
C GLY A 223 3.93 -19.27 5.39
N ARG A 224 2.83 -18.57 5.04
CA ARG A 224 1.48 -19.14 5.10
C ARG A 224 1.22 -20.19 4.01
N LEU A 225 1.82 -20.04 2.84
CA LEU A 225 1.65 -20.96 1.71
C LEU A 225 2.42 -22.26 1.94
N LEU A 226 3.59 -22.15 2.54
CA LEU A 226 4.54 -23.26 2.71
C LEU A 226 4.41 -23.97 4.06
N ALA A 227 3.61 -23.45 5.00
CA ALA A 227 3.43 -24.03 6.31
C ALA A 227 3.00 -25.51 6.22
N GLY A 228 3.78 -26.42 6.84
CA GLY A 228 3.54 -27.85 6.86
C GLY A 228 3.85 -28.58 5.55
N THR A 229 4.54 -27.95 4.60
CA THR A 229 5.02 -28.59 3.37
C THR A 229 6.50 -28.96 3.49
N ALA A 230 7.02 -29.70 2.51
CA ALA A 230 8.47 -30.01 2.42
C ALA A 230 9.34 -28.75 2.23
N TRP A 231 8.72 -27.61 1.90
CA TRP A 231 9.34 -26.32 1.69
C TRP A 231 9.08 -25.34 2.84
N ASP A 232 8.63 -25.86 4.00
CA ASP A 232 8.37 -25.02 5.17
C ASP A 232 9.67 -24.32 5.58
N LEU A 233 9.62 -22.99 5.55
CA LEU A 233 10.77 -22.11 5.86
C LEU A 233 11.03 -22.03 7.37
N HIS A 234 10.21 -22.67 8.17
CA HIS A 234 10.42 -22.81 9.61
C HIS A 234 11.25 -24.08 9.85
N ASP A 235 12.58 -23.94 9.83
CA ASP A 235 13.47 -25.00 10.31
C ASP A 235 13.29 -25.12 11.85
N PRO A 236 12.87 -26.28 12.37
CA PRO A 236 12.74 -26.48 13.81
C PRO A 236 14.09 -26.41 14.55
N GLN A 237 15.24 -26.40 13.84
CA GLN A 237 16.57 -26.46 14.41
C GLN A 237 17.34 -25.14 14.42
N GLU A 238 16.93 -24.13 13.64
CA GLU A 238 17.48 -22.78 13.78
C GLU A 238 16.55 -21.89 14.63
N GLY A 239 16.67 -22.01 15.93
CA GLY A 239 16.04 -21.12 16.89
C GLY A 239 16.53 -19.69 16.73
N GLY A 240 15.86 -18.85 15.94
CA GLY A 240 16.21 -17.43 15.77
C GLY A 240 15.52 -16.66 14.65
N GLY A 241 14.55 -17.25 13.95
CA GLY A 241 13.74 -16.52 12.98
C GLY A 241 12.76 -15.57 13.67
N ALA A 242 12.86 -14.26 13.42
CA ALA A 242 11.90 -13.28 13.95
C ALA A 242 10.47 -13.71 13.56
N PRO A 243 9.51 -13.75 14.52
CA PRO A 243 8.14 -14.20 14.28
C PRO A 243 7.48 -13.37 13.17
N SER A 244 6.63 -14.01 12.36
CA SER A 244 5.88 -13.31 11.30
C SER A 244 5.04 -12.17 11.90
N ARG A 245 4.68 -11.14 11.12
CA ARG A 245 3.82 -10.05 11.61
C ARG A 245 2.53 -10.56 12.25
N ARG A 246 2.03 -11.72 11.81
CA ARG A 246 0.83 -12.35 12.37
C ARG A 246 1.13 -13.10 13.65
N ASP A 247 2.28 -13.76 13.73
CA ASP A 247 2.76 -14.41 14.95
C ASP A 247 3.19 -13.38 15.97
N THR A 248 3.85 -12.30 15.51
CA THR A 248 4.19 -11.13 16.32
C THR A 248 2.92 -10.43 16.83
N GLY A 249 1.90 -10.28 15.98
CA GLY A 249 0.57 -9.78 16.36
C GLY A 249 -0.07 -10.68 17.41
N ARG A 250 -0.13 -11.99 17.18
CA ARG A 250 -0.70 -12.97 18.11
C ARG A 250 0.07 -13.06 19.43
N ILE A 251 1.39 -13.03 19.37
CA ILE A 251 2.25 -12.97 20.58
C ILE A 251 1.97 -11.67 21.34
N GLY A 252 1.87 -10.54 20.64
CA GLY A 252 1.53 -9.25 21.24
C GLY A 252 0.14 -9.24 21.89
N GLU A 253 -0.85 -9.84 21.22
CA GLU A 253 -2.21 -10.00 21.77
C GLU A 253 -2.21 -10.90 23.00
N ASP A 254 -1.47 -12.03 22.99
CA ASP A 254 -1.36 -12.92 24.13
C ASP A 254 -0.65 -12.25 25.33
N GLN A 255 0.36 -11.45 25.06
CA GLN A 255 1.03 -10.64 26.09
C GLN A 255 0.08 -9.56 26.64
N ALA A 256 -0.68 -8.89 25.77
CA ALA A 256 -1.66 -7.88 26.15
C ALA A 256 -2.79 -8.47 27.02
N VAL A 257 -3.30 -9.65 26.68
CA VAL A 257 -4.29 -10.38 27.49
C VAL A 257 -3.76 -10.64 28.90
N ARG A 258 -2.59 -11.30 29.02
CA ARG A 258 -1.97 -11.58 30.34
C ARG A 258 -1.69 -10.32 31.15
N PHE A 259 -1.33 -9.23 30.47
CA PHE A 259 -1.08 -7.95 31.09
C PHE A 259 -2.36 -7.30 31.64
N LEU A 260 -3.47 -7.37 30.89
CA LEU A 260 -4.78 -6.87 31.30
C LEU A 260 -5.37 -7.70 32.47
N GLU A 261 -5.29 -9.04 32.38
CA GLU A 261 -5.74 -9.92 33.45
C GLU A 261 -5.04 -9.66 34.80
N LYS A 262 -3.71 -9.49 34.76
CA LYS A 262 -2.92 -9.12 35.96
C LYS A 262 -3.32 -7.77 36.54
N ARG A 263 -4.04 -6.92 35.81
CA ARG A 263 -4.52 -5.59 36.23
C ARG A 263 -6.02 -5.54 36.47
N GLY A 264 -6.66 -6.72 36.62
CA GLY A 264 -8.06 -6.83 37.01
C GLY A 264 -9.06 -6.68 35.88
N VAL A 265 -8.61 -6.76 34.61
CA VAL A 265 -9.53 -6.85 33.46
C VAL A 265 -9.90 -8.31 33.22
N ARG A 266 -11.17 -8.66 33.37
CA ARG A 266 -11.70 -9.96 32.99
C ARG A 266 -11.91 -10.00 31.48
N ILE A 267 -11.22 -10.85 30.77
CA ILE A 267 -11.37 -11.01 29.31
C ILE A 267 -12.69 -11.70 29.01
N LEU A 268 -13.49 -11.08 28.13
CA LEU A 268 -14.79 -11.58 27.70
C LEU A 268 -14.72 -12.25 26.32
N GLU A 269 -13.99 -11.66 25.38
CA GLU A 269 -13.85 -12.19 24.03
C GLU A 269 -12.55 -11.66 23.39
N ARG A 270 -11.98 -12.41 22.43
CA ARG A 270 -10.77 -12.03 21.70
C ARG A 270 -11.07 -12.08 20.19
N ASN A 271 -10.46 -11.18 19.44
CA ASN A 271 -10.57 -11.13 17.97
C ASN A 271 -12.04 -11.06 17.51
N PHE A 272 -12.85 -10.24 18.18
CA PHE A 272 -14.25 -10.07 17.80
C PHE A 272 -14.35 -9.40 16.43
N ARG A 273 -15.11 -10.03 15.52
CA ARG A 273 -15.29 -9.54 14.16
C ARG A 273 -16.74 -9.16 13.89
N ALA A 274 -16.93 -7.97 13.36
CA ALA A 274 -18.18 -7.46 12.81
C ALA A 274 -17.97 -7.05 11.35
N ARG A 275 -19.07 -6.78 10.65
CA ARG A 275 -19.01 -6.31 9.25
C ARG A 275 -18.23 -5.00 9.11
N GLN A 276 -18.29 -4.16 10.13
CA GLN A 276 -17.72 -2.81 10.17
C GLN A 276 -16.24 -2.78 10.60
N GLY A 277 -15.77 -3.83 11.30
CA GLY A 277 -14.41 -3.87 11.82
C GLY A 277 -14.13 -5.03 12.78
N GLU A 278 -12.94 -5.03 13.35
CA GLU A 278 -12.51 -6.01 14.35
C GLU A 278 -12.02 -5.32 15.61
N ILE A 279 -12.15 -6.00 16.75
CA ILE A 279 -11.67 -5.60 18.06
C ILE A 279 -10.78 -6.71 18.60
N ASP A 280 -9.54 -6.39 18.95
CA ASP A 280 -8.55 -7.40 19.34
C ASP A 280 -8.92 -8.04 20.70
N ILE A 281 -9.32 -7.24 21.69
CA ILE A 281 -9.70 -7.73 23.01
C ILE A 281 -10.95 -7.00 23.52
N VAL A 282 -11.93 -7.76 23.99
CA VAL A 282 -13.07 -7.25 24.77
C VAL A 282 -12.94 -7.76 26.20
N GLY A 283 -13.00 -6.87 27.16
CA GLY A 283 -12.90 -7.20 28.59
C GLY A 283 -13.90 -6.44 29.44
N SER A 284 -13.90 -6.72 30.74
CA SER A 284 -14.69 -5.99 31.73
C SER A 284 -13.81 -5.67 32.94
N GLN A 285 -13.86 -4.43 33.40
CA GLN A 285 -13.19 -3.97 34.60
C GLN A 285 -14.11 -3.02 35.43
N GLU A 286 -14.40 -3.38 36.67
CA GLU A 286 -15.21 -2.54 37.57
C GLU A 286 -16.57 -2.11 36.98
N GLY A 287 -17.22 -3.00 36.23
CA GLY A 287 -18.52 -2.74 35.59
C GLY A 287 -18.44 -2.01 34.25
N VAL A 288 -17.26 -1.60 33.80
CA VAL A 288 -17.01 -0.98 32.49
C VAL A 288 -16.64 -2.05 31.48
N ILE A 289 -17.23 -2.01 30.28
CA ILE A 289 -16.78 -2.85 29.16
C ILE A 289 -15.61 -2.14 28.47
N VAL A 290 -14.49 -2.87 28.37
CA VAL A 290 -13.24 -2.38 27.79
C VAL A 290 -13.07 -2.97 26.41
N PHE A 291 -13.00 -2.13 25.40
CA PHE A 291 -12.62 -2.49 24.04
C PHE A 291 -11.17 -2.07 23.81
N ALA A 292 -10.29 -3.04 23.59
CA ALA A 292 -8.86 -2.77 23.50
C ALA A 292 -8.30 -3.15 22.12
N GLU A 293 -7.55 -2.22 21.52
CA GLU A 293 -6.74 -2.41 20.33
C GLU A 293 -5.30 -2.67 20.72
N VAL A 294 -4.67 -3.69 20.16
CA VAL A 294 -3.29 -4.08 20.43
C VAL A 294 -2.38 -3.66 19.29
N LYS A 295 -1.33 -2.92 19.58
CA LYS A 295 -0.32 -2.50 18.62
C LYS A 295 1.05 -3.04 19.03
N TYR A 296 1.55 -4.01 18.27
CA TYR A 296 2.92 -4.48 18.44
C TYR A 296 3.91 -3.56 17.70
N ARG A 297 4.99 -3.13 18.36
CA ARG A 297 6.07 -2.33 17.80
C ARG A 297 7.42 -2.79 18.32
N ARG A 298 8.44 -2.83 17.46
CA ARG A 298 9.80 -3.23 17.90
C ARG A 298 10.47 -2.21 18.83
N ASN A 299 10.14 -0.92 18.70
CA ASN A 299 10.68 0.13 19.57
C ASN A 299 9.71 1.31 19.68
N MET A 300 9.93 2.17 20.70
CA MET A 300 9.09 3.35 21.04
C MET A 300 9.46 4.63 20.26
N ARG A 301 10.37 4.58 19.29
CA ARG A 301 10.92 5.78 18.62
C ARG A 301 9.97 6.43 17.60
N PHE A 302 8.81 5.87 17.33
CA PHE A 302 7.88 6.37 16.31
C PHE A 302 6.51 6.75 16.89
N GLY A 303 6.40 7.97 17.47
CA GLY A 303 5.15 8.61 17.87
C GLY A 303 4.39 7.96 19.02
N ASP A 304 3.40 8.68 19.56
CA ASP A 304 2.54 8.16 20.64
C ASP A 304 1.69 6.99 20.10
N PRO A 305 1.63 5.85 20.80
CA PRO A 305 0.76 4.74 20.42
C PRO A 305 -0.73 5.09 20.30
N ALA A 306 -1.21 6.13 21.01
CA ALA A 306 -2.57 6.63 20.86
C ALA A 306 -2.82 7.25 19.47
N GLU A 307 -1.83 7.93 18.89
CA GLU A 307 -1.88 8.47 17.53
C GLU A 307 -1.87 7.37 16.43
N ALA A 308 -1.52 6.14 16.81
CA ALA A 308 -1.49 5.00 15.88
C ALA A 308 -2.88 4.45 15.53
N VAL A 309 -3.95 4.91 16.21
CA VAL A 309 -5.34 4.56 15.90
C VAL A 309 -5.98 5.79 15.25
N GLY A 310 -5.84 5.91 13.94
CA GLY A 310 -6.40 7.02 13.16
C GLY A 310 -7.94 7.06 13.20
N PRO A 311 -8.56 8.21 12.83
CA PRO A 311 -10.01 8.46 12.97
C PRO A 311 -10.89 7.39 12.31
N GLU A 312 -10.50 6.88 11.14
CA GLU A 312 -11.23 5.82 10.44
C GLU A 312 -11.23 4.50 11.22
N LYS A 313 -10.09 4.12 11.82
CA LYS A 313 -10.01 2.91 12.64
C LYS A 313 -10.77 3.09 13.95
N GLN A 314 -10.73 4.28 14.58
CA GLN A 314 -11.54 4.59 15.77
C GLN A 314 -13.03 4.41 15.48
N LYS A 315 -13.52 4.96 14.37
CA LYS A 315 -14.90 4.79 13.93
C LYS A 315 -15.26 3.32 13.77
N ASN A 316 -14.44 2.53 13.07
CA ASN A 316 -14.68 1.11 12.85
C ASN A 316 -14.73 0.32 14.17
N ILE A 317 -13.87 0.65 15.13
CA ILE A 317 -13.88 0.06 16.47
C ILE A 317 -15.17 0.44 17.22
N CYS A 318 -15.60 1.71 17.18
CA CYS A 318 -16.85 2.15 17.81
C CYS A 318 -18.07 1.44 17.23
N GLU A 319 -18.17 1.31 15.90
CA GLU A 319 -19.25 0.59 15.23
C GLU A 319 -19.25 -0.90 15.60
N ALA A 320 -18.07 -1.54 15.63
CA ALA A 320 -17.92 -2.93 16.07
C ALA A 320 -18.31 -3.11 17.54
N ALA A 321 -17.98 -2.16 18.40
CA ALA A 321 -18.35 -2.16 19.82
C ALA A 321 -19.88 -2.05 20.02
N LEU A 322 -20.54 -1.16 19.29
CA LEU A 322 -22.01 -1.08 19.30
C LEU A 322 -22.66 -2.42 18.90
N TYR A 323 -22.17 -3.03 17.83
CA TYR A 323 -22.64 -4.33 17.39
C TYR A 323 -22.40 -5.42 18.45
N TYR A 324 -21.24 -5.40 19.12
CA TYR A 324 -20.91 -6.31 20.23
C TYR A 324 -21.91 -6.17 21.37
N LEU A 325 -22.12 -4.94 21.85
CA LEU A 325 -23.03 -4.64 22.95
C LEU A 325 -24.45 -5.12 22.65
N HIS A 326 -24.96 -4.79 21.48
CA HIS A 326 -26.28 -5.22 21.02
C HIS A 326 -26.38 -6.76 20.95
N ARG A 327 -25.40 -7.42 20.34
CA ARG A 327 -25.37 -8.89 20.18
C ARG A 327 -25.33 -9.63 21.51
N LYS A 328 -24.65 -9.06 22.51
CA LYS A 328 -24.48 -9.66 23.84
C LYS A 328 -25.58 -9.24 24.82
N GLY A 329 -26.56 -8.43 24.40
CA GLY A 329 -27.68 -7.99 25.24
C GLY A 329 -27.31 -6.96 26.29
N PHE A 330 -26.22 -6.20 26.11
CA PHE A 330 -25.88 -5.10 27.00
C PHE A 330 -26.83 -3.91 26.78
N SER A 331 -27.11 -3.18 27.87
CA SER A 331 -27.89 -1.94 27.80
C SER A 331 -27.12 -0.83 27.04
N THR A 332 -27.86 0.08 26.41
CA THR A 332 -27.29 1.31 25.81
C THR A 332 -26.66 2.24 26.86
N GLN A 333 -26.95 2.04 28.14
CA GLN A 333 -26.37 2.76 29.28
C GLN A 333 -25.14 2.06 29.88
N THR A 334 -24.72 0.91 29.30
CA THR A 334 -23.54 0.20 29.80
C THR A 334 -22.29 1.07 29.59
N PRO A 335 -21.54 1.40 30.65
CA PRO A 335 -20.33 2.19 30.47
C PRO A 335 -19.30 1.44 29.67
N VAL A 336 -18.70 2.13 28.70
CA VAL A 336 -17.67 1.59 27.81
C VAL A 336 -16.41 2.44 27.84
N ARG A 337 -15.26 1.81 27.51
CA ARG A 337 -13.97 2.48 27.42
C ARG A 337 -13.18 1.89 26.26
N PHE A 338 -12.47 2.74 25.53
CA PHE A 338 -11.61 2.33 24.41
C PHE A 338 -10.14 2.48 24.81
N ASP A 339 -9.44 1.37 24.89
CA ASP A 339 -8.05 1.31 25.33
C ASP A 339 -7.11 0.93 24.17
N VAL A 340 -5.87 1.41 24.23
CA VAL A 340 -4.81 1.01 23.30
C VAL A 340 -3.66 0.41 24.09
N LEU A 341 -3.21 -0.79 23.69
CA LEU A 341 -2.02 -1.41 24.25
C LEU A 341 -0.89 -1.41 23.21
N ALA A 342 0.17 -0.67 23.51
CA ALA A 342 1.41 -0.74 22.73
C ALA A 342 2.32 -1.79 23.35
N VAL A 343 2.50 -2.90 22.64
CA VAL A 343 3.39 -4.00 23.05
C VAL A 343 4.72 -3.83 22.34
N THR A 344 5.82 -3.78 23.09
CA THR A 344 7.19 -3.69 22.57
C THR A 344 8.06 -4.76 23.23
N GLU A 345 9.29 -4.93 22.73
CA GLU A 345 10.28 -5.79 23.39
C GLU A 345 10.67 -5.29 24.80
N GLU A 346 10.50 -4.00 25.07
CA GLU A 346 10.81 -3.34 26.35
C GLU A 346 9.65 -3.44 27.36
N GLY A 347 8.42 -3.79 26.91
CA GLY A 347 7.26 -3.91 27.75
C GLY A 347 5.95 -3.47 27.09
N ILE A 348 4.90 -3.31 27.91
CA ILE A 348 3.56 -2.94 27.48
C ILE A 348 3.19 -1.58 28.05
N ARG A 349 2.91 -0.61 27.19
CA ARG A 349 2.28 0.67 27.57
C ARG A 349 0.78 0.57 27.35
N TRP A 350 0.01 0.77 28.40
CA TRP A 350 -1.44 0.77 28.39
C TRP A 350 -1.99 2.18 28.45
N ILE A 351 -2.70 2.59 27.42
CA ILE A 351 -3.38 3.87 27.32
C ILE A 351 -4.86 3.58 27.55
N LYS A 352 -5.34 3.94 28.71
CA LYS A 352 -6.75 3.83 29.06
C LYS A 352 -7.50 5.01 28.46
N ASP A 353 -8.73 4.77 27.99
CA ASP A 353 -9.60 5.80 27.41
C ASP A 353 -8.90 6.61 26.30
N ALA A 354 -8.27 5.90 25.39
CA ALA A 354 -7.39 6.46 24.37
C ALA A 354 -8.15 7.36 23.36
N PHE A 355 -9.45 7.14 23.20
CA PHE A 355 -10.32 7.96 22.36
C PHE A 355 -11.78 7.83 22.80
N PRO A 356 -12.60 8.91 22.62
CA PRO A 356 -14.00 8.89 23.01
C PRO A 356 -14.84 8.01 22.07
N PHE A 357 -15.98 7.56 22.58
CA PHE A 357 -17.01 6.95 21.74
C PHE A 357 -17.57 8.00 20.79
N SER A 358 -17.47 7.77 19.49
CA SER A 358 -18.07 8.62 18.46
C SER A 358 -18.86 7.78 17.44
N ALA A 359 -20.17 7.94 17.42
CA ALA A 359 -21.03 7.31 16.44
C ALA A 359 -20.85 7.91 15.03
N ASP A 360 -20.39 9.17 14.94
CA ASP A 360 -20.31 9.95 13.69
C ASP A 360 -18.87 10.21 13.22
N GLY A 361 -17.85 9.69 13.91
CA GLY A 361 -16.45 9.84 13.53
C GLY A 361 -15.93 11.28 13.58
N ARG A 362 -16.58 12.17 14.33
CA ARG A 362 -16.11 13.53 14.66
C ARG A 362 -15.68 13.57 16.11
N PRO A 363 -14.52 14.21 16.40
CA PRO A 363 -14.07 14.38 17.78
C PRO A 363 -15.00 15.23 18.60
#